data_287dc4212c61abab23affd8f44b17871
#
_entry.id   287dc4212c61abab23affd8f44b17871
#
_cell.length_a   1.000
_cell.length_b   1.000
_cell.length_c   1.000
_cell.angle_alpha   90.00
_cell.angle_beta   90.00
_cell.angle_gamma   90.00
#
_symmetry.space_group_name_H-M   'P 1'
#
loop_
_entity.id
_entity.type
_entity.pdbx_description
1 polymer ?
#
loop_
_entity_poly.entity_id
_entity_poly.type
_entity_poly.pdbx_seq_one_letter_code
_entity_poly.pdbx_strand_id
1 'polypeptide(L)'
;EAGVAIACGSQHVALRDPERADGFHVIRHRAPGAFVLANVGPTVSPQEALQAVEMLEANALQIHLNAAQELVMPEGDRDFTGWSEAIAGIVAAVPIPVVVKEVGFGLSRRTIEALARTGVAAVDVAGAGGTDFIAIENERRPQRDLSYLVGWGQSTALCLLESLSGSEPVSLPVLASGGVRNPLDVVRSLALGACAVGASGHILRTLVKEGPEALCQELHTWSE
;
A
#
# COMPACT_ATOMS: atom_id res chain seq x y z
N GLU A 1 -18.09 1.44 11.00
CA GLU A 1 -18.40 1.81 12.38
C GLU A 1 -17.26 2.58 13.04
N ALA A 2 -16.00 2.15 12.87
CA ALA A 2 -14.82 2.81 13.47
C ALA A 2 -14.37 4.12 12.77
N GLY A 3 -15.01 4.55 11.70
CA GLY A 3 -14.71 5.81 11.01
C GLY A 3 -13.35 5.86 10.29
N VAL A 4 -12.72 4.73 10.06
CA VAL A 4 -11.41 4.64 9.38
C VAL A 4 -11.57 4.42 7.88
N ALA A 5 -10.58 4.87 7.09
CA ALA A 5 -10.49 4.54 5.67
C ALA A 5 -10.14 3.07 5.46
N ILE A 6 -10.54 2.51 4.32
CA ILE A 6 -10.31 1.11 3.97
C ILE A 6 -9.54 1.04 2.66
N ALA A 7 -8.39 0.37 2.68
CA ALA A 7 -7.65 0.01 1.47
C ALA A 7 -7.76 -1.49 1.22
N CYS A 8 -8.12 -1.88 0.01
CA CYS A 8 -8.20 -3.30 -0.35
C CYS A 8 -6.83 -3.88 -0.76
N GLY A 9 -6.75 -5.20 -0.84
CA GLY A 9 -5.66 -5.89 -1.52
C GLY A 9 -5.72 -5.67 -3.05
N SER A 10 -4.71 -6.16 -3.77
CA SER A 10 -4.65 -6.02 -5.23
C SER A 10 -5.89 -6.61 -5.92
N GLN A 11 -6.52 -5.80 -6.76
CA GLN A 11 -7.69 -6.20 -7.55
C GLN A 11 -7.33 -6.92 -8.86
N HIS A 12 -6.05 -7.18 -9.08
CA HIS A 12 -5.58 -7.85 -10.29
C HIS A 12 -6.29 -9.18 -10.56
N VAL A 13 -6.60 -9.93 -9.50
CA VAL A 13 -7.34 -11.20 -9.61
C VAL A 13 -8.75 -10.99 -10.18
N ALA A 14 -9.44 -9.94 -9.78
CA ALA A 14 -10.79 -9.63 -10.27
C ALA A 14 -10.80 -8.97 -11.65
N LEU A 15 -9.73 -8.28 -12.02
CA LEU A 15 -9.56 -7.75 -13.38
C LEU A 15 -9.35 -8.87 -14.40
N ARG A 16 -8.74 -9.99 -14.01
CA ARG A 16 -8.55 -11.18 -14.86
C ARG A 16 -9.72 -12.14 -14.82
N ASP A 17 -10.41 -12.23 -13.70
CA ASP A 17 -11.53 -13.14 -13.46
C ASP A 17 -12.68 -12.36 -12.82
N PRO A 18 -13.64 -11.87 -13.63
CA PRO A 18 -14.76 -11.06 -13.16
C PRO A 18 -15.64 -11.74 -12.10
N GLU A 19 -15.66 -13.08 -12.04
CA GLU A 19 -16.44 -13.81 -11.02
C GLU A 19 -15.92 -13.53 -9.59
N ARG A 20 -14.68 -13.03 -9.46
CA ARG A 20 -14.07 -12.66 -8.19
C ARG A 20 -14.36 -11.21 -7.75
N ALA A 21 -15.02 -10.42 -8.60
CA ALA A 21 -15.34 -9.03 -8.29
C ALA A 21 -16.26 -8.88 -7.07
N ASP A 22 -17.14 -9.84 -6.83
CA ASP A 22 -18.06 -9.84 -5.68
C ASP A 22 -17.31 -9.79 -4.34
N GLY A 23 -16.12 -10.42 -4.26
CA GLY A 23 -15.27 -10.36 -3.08
C GLY A 23 -14.80 -8.94 -2.75
N PHE A 24 -14.71 -8.06 -3.73
CA PHE A 24 -14.36 -6.65 -3.56
C PHE A 24 -15.61 -5.77 -3.36
N HIS A 25 -16.69 -6.02 -4.06
CA HIS A 25 -17.95 -5.29 -3.93
C HIS A 25 -18.47 -5.28 -2.48
N VAL A 26 -18.19 -6.34 -1.69
CA VAL A 26 -18.59 -6.44 -0.29
C VAL A 26 -18.12 -5.24 0.54
N ILE A 27 -16.99 -4.63 0.21
CA ILE A 27 -16.43 -3.48 0.95
C ILE A 27 -17.41 -2.30 0.86
N ARG A 28 -17.82 -1.92 -0.35
CA ARG A 28 -18.77 -0.81 -0.56
C ARG A 28 -20.15 -1.14 -0.01
N HIS A 29 -20.62 -2.38 -0.21
CA HIS A 29 -21.92 -2.84 0.33
C HIS A 29 -21.99 -2.75 1.86
N ARG A 30 -20.92 -3.12 2.55
CA ARG A 30 -20.90 -3.13 4.03
C ARG A 30 -20.55 -1.79 4.64
N ALA A 31 -19.87 -0.94 3.90
CA ALA A 31 -19.41 0.38 4.35
C ALA A 31 -19.67 1.46 3.29
N PRO A 32 -20.95 1.77 2.98
CA PRO A 32 -21.32 2.67 1.86
C PRO A 32 -20.76 4.09 2.03
N GLY A 33 -20.58 4.56 3.27
CA GLY A 33 -20.03 5.89 3.56
C GLY A 33 -18.50 5.91 3.85
N ALA A 34 -17.81 4.78 3.78
CA ALA A 34 -16.38 4.74 4.06
C ALA A 34 -15.55 5.38 2.95
N PHE A 35 -14.40 5.96 3.31
CA PHE A 35 -13.36 6.31 2.34
C PHE A 35 -12.64 5.03 1.92
N VAL A 36 -12.81 4.64 0.65
CA VAL A 36 -12.28 3.38 0.12
C VAL A 36 -11.19 3.66 -0.91
N LEU A 37 -10.07 2.96 -0.78
CA LEU A 37 -8.98 2.99 -1.75
C LEU A 37 -8.98 1.66 -2.54
N ALA A 38 -9.13 1.76 -3.86
CA ALA A 38 -8.86 0.67 -4.80
C ALA A 38 -7.35 0.39 -4.87
N ASN A 39 -6.95 -0.77 -5.39
CA ASN A 39 -5.53 -1.16 -5.41
C ASN A 39 -5.18 -1.98 -6.65
N VAL A 40 -4.20 -1.49 -7.41
CA VAL A 40 -3.65 -2.17 -8.60
C VAL A 40 -2.11 -2.15 -8.59
N GLY A 41 -1.50 -2.96 -9.43
CA GLY A 41 -0.07 -2.87 -9.71
C GLY A 41 0.26 -1.79 -10.77
N PRO A 42 1.54 -1.43 -10.96
CA PRO A 42 1.93 -0.38 -11.90
C PRO A 42 1.83 -0.81 -13.37
N THR A 43 1.66 -2.09 -13.64
CA THR A 43 1.65 -2.66 -15.01
C THR A 43 0.24 -2.80 -15.60
N VAL A 44 -0.82 -2.43 -14.86
CA VAL A 44 -2.18 -2.41 -15.42
C VAL A 44 -2.33 -1.28 -16.42
N SER A 45 -3.19 -1.48 -17.42
CA SER A 45 -3.57 -0.41 -18.33
C SER A 45 -4.42 0.66 -17.62
N PRO A 46 -4.46 1.90 -18.13
CA PRO A 46 -5.37 2.92 -17.61
C PRO A 46 -6.83 2.49 -17.56
N GLN A 47 -7.27 1.67 -18.52
CA GLN A 47 -8.62 1.11 -18.57
C GLN A 47 -8.89 0.15 -17.42
N GLU A 48 -7.95 -0.75 -17.12
CA GLU A 48 -8.04 -1.67 -15.98
C GLU A 48 -8.01 -0.92 -14.64
N ALA A 49 -7.25 0.16 -14.55
CA ALA A 49 -7.24 1.03 -13.37
C ALA A 49 -8.62 1.68 -13.13
N LEU A 50 -9.28 2.16 -14.20
CA LEU A 50 -10.67 2.66 -14.12
C LEU A 50 -11.65 1.58 -13.68
N GLN A 51 -11.56 0.37 -14.22
CA GLN A 51 -12.40 -0.76 -13.81
C GLN A 51 -12.22 -1.10 -12.31
N ALA A 52 -10.98 -1.05 -11.81
CA ALA A 52 -10.71 -1.27 -10.40
C ALA A 52 -11.35 -0.19 -9.51
N VAL A 53 -11.31 1.07 -9.95
CA VAL A 53 -11.98 2.19 -9.25
C VAL A 53 -13.49 2.00 -9.23
N GLU A 54 -14.09 1.69 -10.37
CA GLU A 54 -15.55 1.47 -10.53
C GLU A 54 -16.03 0.29 -9.69
N MET A 55 -15.28 -0.82 -9.68
CA MET A 55 -15.60 -2.03 -8.89
C MET A 55 -15.83 -1.74 -7.41
N LEU A 56 -15.14 -0.75 -6.85
CA LEU A 56 -15.24 -0.37 -5.43
C LEU A 56 -15.99 0.93 -5.21
N GLU A 57 -16.39 1.63 -6.27
CA GLU A 57 -16.81 3.04 -6.17
C GLU A 57 -15.79 3.82 -5.31
N ALA A 58 -14.51 3.66 -5.65
CA ALA A 58 -13.42 4.07 -4.80
C ALA A 58 -13.25 5.59 -4.75
N ASN A 59 -12.82 6.10 -3.60
CA ASN A 59 -12.53 7.52 -3.38
C ASN A 59 -11.09 7.89 -3.76
N ALA A 60 -10.19 6.91 -3.78
CA ALA A 60 -8.80 7.03 -4.23
C ALA A 60 -8.33 5.69 -4.81
N LEU A 61 -7.26 5.74 -5.61
CA LEU A 61 -6.61 4.56 -6.15
C LEU A 61 -5.21 4.43 -5.55
N GLN A 62 -4.87 3.26 -5.00
CA GLN A 62 -3.49 2.90 -4.68
C GLN A 62 -2.84 2.16 -5.84
N ILE A 63 -1.62 2.55 -6.19
CA ILE A 63 -0.73 1.76 -7.06
C ILE A 63 0.38 1.21 -6.16
N HIS A 64 0.44 -0.11 -6.00
CA HIS A 64 1.49 -0.72 -5.20
C HIS A 64 2.73 -1.00 -6.05
N LEU A 65 3.90 -0.64 -5.52
CA LEU A 65 5.21 -0.98 -6.06
C LEU A 65 5.77 -2.14 -5.24
N ASN A 66 6.11 -3.23 -5.89
CA ASN A 66 6.56 -4.45 -5.23
C ASN A 66 7.82 -5.04 -5.89
N ALA A 67 8.71 -4.18 -6.41
CA ALA A 67 9.88 -4.61 -7.18
C ALA A 67 10.75 -5.63 -6.42
N ALA A 68 10.98 -5.44 -5.12
CA ALA A 68 11.76 -6.38 -4.33
C ALA A 68 11.05 -7.73 -4.15
N GLN A 69 9.74 -7.73 -4.00
CA GLN A 69 8.92 -8.95 -3.98
C GLN A 69 8.99 -9.66 -5.34
N GLU A 70 8.79 -8.95 -6.45
CA GLU A 70 8.84 -9.49 -7.82
C GLU A 70 10.18 -10.17 -8.10
N LEU A 71 11.30 -9.57 -7.64
CA LEU A 71 12.63 -10.18 -7.80
C LEU A 71 12.75 -11.55 -7.12
N VAL A 72 12.02 -11.80 -6.06
CA VAL A 72 12.06 -13.05 -5.31
C VAL A 72 10.97 -14.02 -5.75
N MET A 73 9.83 -13.56 -6.23
CA MET A 73 8.77 -14.40 -6.75
C MET A 73 9.28 -15.30 -7.88
N PRO A 74 8.98 -16.62 -7.88
CA PRO A 74 9.37 -17.52 -8.97
C PRO A 74 8.86 -17.04 -10.35
N GLU A 75 7.62 -16.55 -10.38
CA GLU A 75 6.90 -16.02 -11.55
C GLU A 75 7.01 -14.50 -11.72
N GLY A 76 7.76 -13.81 -10.87
CA GLY A 76 7.79 -12.35 -10.82
C GLY A 76 8.56 -11.68 -11.95
N ASP A 77 8.27 -10.43 -12.18
CA ASP A 77 8.93 -9.60 -13.19
C ASP A 77 10.38 -9.24 -12.80
N ARG A 78 11.17 -8.97 -13.82
CA ARG A 78 12.57 -8.54 -13.69
C ARG A 78 12.85 -7.23 -14.43
N ASP A 79 11.88 -6.73 -15.18
CA ASP A 79 11.95 -5.44 -15.87
C ASP A 79 10.96 -4.47 -15.26
N PHE A 80 11.48 -3.45 -14.61
CA PHE A 80 10.72 -2.37 -13.96
C PHE A 80 10.81 -1.06 -14.74
N THR A 81 11.41 -1.11 -15.93
CA THR A 81 11.44 0.04 -16.86
C THR A 81 10.02 0.38 -17.29
N GLY A 82 9.74 1.67 -17.46
CA GLY A 82 8.40 2.11 -17.86
C GLY A 82 7.37 2.23 -16.73
N TRP A 83 7.67 1.84 -15.49
CA TRP A 83 6.72 1.99 -14.38
C TRP A 83 6.32 3.46 -14.13
N SER A 84 7.27 4.39 -14.25
CA SER A 84 6.98 5.82 -14.10
C SER A 84 6.01 6.35 -15.15
N GLU A 85 6.20 5.96 -16.41
CA GLU A 85 5.34 6.32 -17.53
C GLU A 85 3.96 5.67 -17.40
N ALA A 86 3.91 4.42 -16.98
CA ALA A 86 2.64 3.70 -16.74
C ALA A 86 1.84 4.37 -15.61
N ILE A 87 2.49 4.71 -14.49
CA ILE A 87 1.87 5.45 -13.37
C ILE A 87 1.33 6.80 -13.87
N ALA A 88 2.12 7.57 -14.61
CA ALA A 88 1.67 8.85 -15.17
C ALA A 88 0.45 8.68 -16.09
N GLY A 89 0.42 7.62 -16.90
CA GLY A 89 -0.72 7.26 -17.75
C GLY A 89 -1.98 6.92 -16.95
N ILE A 90 -1.85 6.17 -15.85
CA ILE A 90 -2.96 5.87 -14.95
C ILE A 90 -3.47 7.16 -14.27
N VAL A 91 -2.55 7.98 -13.74
CA VAL A 91 -2.90 9.28 -13.11
C VAL A 91 -3.68 10.18 -14.05
N ALA A 92 -3.29 10.25 -15.33
CA ALA A 92 -3.98 11.06 -16.33
C ALA A 92 -5.39 10.55 -16.69
N ALA A 93 -5.65 9.25 -16.52
CA ALA A 93 -6.91 8.63 -16.90
C ALA A 93 -7.92 8.54 -15.75
N VAL A 94 -7.46 8.41 -14.52
CA VAL A 94 -8.32 8.16 -13.35
C VAL A 94 -8.80 9.49 -12.76
N PRO A 95 -10.12 9.71 -12.55
CA PRO A 95 -10.68 10.98 -12.11
C PRO A 95 -10.61 11.23 -10.59
N ILE A 96 -9.93 10.35 -9.84
CA ILE A 96 -9.78 10.40 -8.38
C ILE A 96 -8.31 10.43 -7.99
N PRO A 97 -7.95 10.86 -6.76
CA PRO A 97 -6.57 10.90 -6.32
C PRO A 97 -5.87 9.54 -6.42
N VAL A 98 -4.64 9.55 -6.90
CA VAL A 98 -3.79 8.35 -6.99
C VAL A 98 -2.70 8.43 -5.92
N VAL A 99 -2.55 7.36 -5.13
CA VAL A 99 -1.51 7.19 -4.12
C VAL A 99 -0.58 6.06 -4.56
N VAL A 100 0.71 6.30 -4.63
CA VAL A 100 1.67 5.22 -4.87
C VAL A 100 2.22 4.73 -3.55
N LYS A 101 2.24 3.40 -3.36
CA LYS A 101 2.71 2.77 -2.12
C LYS A 101 3.72 1.66 -2.38
N GLU A 102 4.63 1.50 -1.47
CA GLU A 102 5.47 0.32 -1.37
C GLU A 102 4.75 -0.80 -0.59
N VAL A 103 5.35 -1.97 -0.46
CA VAL A 103 4.69 -3.15 0.14
C VAL A 103 5.44 -3.72 1.36
N GLY A 104 6.44 -3.01 1.87
CA GLY A 104 7.18 -3.43 3.07
C GLY A 104 8.70 -3.23 2.99
N PHE A 105 9.19 -2.53 1.96
CA PHE A 105 10.62 -2.29 1.75
C PHE A 105 10.98 -0.80 1.79
N GLY A 106 9.99 0.08 1.81
CA GLY A 106 10.14 1.52 1.96
C GLY A 106 10.42 2.26 0.66
N LEU A 107 10.07 3.55 0.65
CA LEU A 107 10.37 4.48 -0.44
C LEU A 107 11.48 5.44 0.00
N SER A 108 12.58 5.47 -0.74
CA SER A 108 13.61 6.47 -0.53
C SER A 108 13.13 7.87 -0.94
N ARG A 109 13.73 8.93 -0.41
CA ARG A 109 13.47 10.30 -0.85
C ARG A 109 13.57 10.44 -2.36
N ARG A 110 14.60 9.88 -2.99
CA ARG A 110 14.79 9.92 -4.44
C ARG A 110 13.61 9.31 -5.20
N THR A 111 13.07 8.21 -4.70
CA THR A 111 11.90 7.56 -5.29
C THR A 111 10.65 8.45 -5.16
N ILE A 112 10.44 9.06 -3.98
CA ILE A 112 9.31 9.98 -3.75
C ILE A 112 9.39 11.18 -4.70
N GLU A 113 10.58 11.77 -4.87
CA GLU A 113 10.80 12.88 -5.82
C GLU A 113 10.58 12.46 -7.29
N ALA A 114 10.89 11.21 -7.65
CA ALA A 114 10.57 10.69 -8.97
C ALA A 114 9.06 10.53 -9.16
N LEU A 115 8.37 9.99 -8.17
CA LEU A 115 6.92 9.82 -8.18
C LEU A 115 6.17 11.17 -8.22
N ALA A 116 6.68 12.21 -7.58
CA ALA A 116 6.09 13.54 -7.65
C ALA A 116 5.95 14.05 -9.10
N ARG A 117 6.86 13.67 -9.99
CA ARG A 117 6.82 14.03 -11.41
C ARG A 117 5.76 13.30 -12.22
N THR A 118 5.19 12.23 -11.70
CA THR A 118 4.11 11.48 -12.37
C THR A 118 2.72 12.05 -12.11
N GLY A 119 2.60 13.04 -11.21
CA GLY A 119 1.33 13.68 -10.88
C GLY A 119 0.51 12.94 -9.81
N VAL A 120 1.08 11.98 -9.10
CA VAL A 120 0.39 11.30 -7.97
C VAL A 120 0.05 12.29 -6.86
N ALA A 121 -1.03 12.05 -6.16
CA ALA A 121 -1.54 12.93 -5.10
C ALA A 121 -0.79 12.75 -3.77
N ALA A 122 -0.28 11.55 -3.50
CA ALA A 122 0.43 11.21 -2.27
C ALA A 122 1.25 9.93 -2.46
N VAL A 123 2.11 9.64 -1.50
CA VAL A 123 2.83 8.36 -1.41
C VAL A 123 2.64 7.73 -0.04
N ASP A 124 2.65 6.39 0.03
CA ASP A 124 2.75 5.63 1.28
C ASP A 124 4.09 4.89 1.30
N VAL A 125 4.94 5.24 2.23
CA VAL A 125 6.29 4.68 2.28
C VAL A 125 6.32 3.18 2.56
N ALA A 126 5.33 2.63 3.23
CA ALA A 126 5.16 1.19 3.50
C ALA A 126 6.49 0.47 3.78
N GLY A 127 7.21 0.96 4.80
CA GLY A 127 8.57 0.52 5.10
C GLY A 127 8.66 -0.84 5.79
N ALA A 128 9.88 -1.32 5.94
CA ALA A 128 10.20 -2.54 6.67
C ALA A 128 9.80 -2.42 8.16
N GLY A 129 9.29 -3.51 8.72
CA GLY A 129 8.84 -3.61 10.12
C GLY A 129 7.55 -4.41 10.31
N GLY A 130 6.85 -4.72 9.22
CA GLY A 130 5.65 -5.56 9.19
C GLY A 130 5.89 -6.88 8.48
N THR A 131 5.08 -7.16 7.46
CA THR A 131 5.21 -8.34 6.60
C THR A 131 6.45 -8.23 5.72
N ASP A 132 7.30 -9.25 5.74
CA ASP A 132 8.42 -9.38 4.81
C ASP A 132 8.02 -10.29 3.65
N PHE A 133 7.66 -9.67 2.52
CA PHE A 133 7.26 -10.43 1.33
C PHE A 133 8.43 -11.19 0.69
N ILE A 134 9.68 -10.75 0.88
CA ILE A 134 10.86 -11.52 0.45
C ILE A 134 10.91 -12.86 1.19
N ALA A 135 10.70 -12.85 2.51
CA ALA A 135 10.68 -14.09 3.28
C ALA A 135 9.56 -15.03 2.79
N ILE A 136 8.35 -14.49 2.56
CA ILE A 136 7.21 -15.27 2.07
C ILE A 136 7.49 -15.86 0.69
N GLU A 137 7.95 -15.07 -0.25
CA GLU A 137 8.19 -15.52 -1.63
C GLU A 137 9.38 -16.48 -1.71
N ASN A 138 10.40 -16.29 -0.86
CA ASN A 138 11.53 -17.20 -0.80
C ASN A 138 11.12 -18.60 -0.28
N GLU A 139 10.12 -18.70 0.62
CA GLU A 139 9.55 -19.98 1.05
C GLU A 139 8.83 -20.73 -0.09
N ARG A 140 8.32 -20.02 -1.11
CA ARG A 140 7.71 -20.61 -2.31
C ARG A 140 8.75 -21.17 -3.29
N ARG A 141 10.01 -20.78 -3.14
CA ARG A 141 11.12 -21.23 -3.98
C ARG A 141 11.64 -22.58 -3.47
N PRO A 142 11.78 -23.60 -4.33
CA PRO A 142 12.25 -24.93 -3.89
C PRO A 142 13.62 -24.90 -3.23
N GLN A 143 14.54 -24.03 -3.72
CA GLN A 143 15.91 -23.91 -3.21
C GLN A 143 16.05 -22.91 -2.06
N ARG A 144 15.06 -22.04 -1.84
CA ARG A 144 15.13 -20.93 -0.86
C ARG A 144 16.42 -20.11 -0.97
N ASP A 145 16.90 -19.96 -2.20
CA ASP A 145 18.22 -19.48 -2.56
C ASP A 145 18.42 -17.95 -2.39
N LEU A 146 17.34 -17.20 -2.12
CA LEU A 146 17.36 -15.76 -1.92
C LEU A 146 17.18 -15.34 -0.45
N SER A 147 17.40 -16.26 0.49
CA SER A 147 17.27 -16.00 1.93
C SER A 147 18.15 -14.85 2.45
N TYR A 148 19.24 -14.55 1.78
CA TYR A 148 20.13 -13.43 2.11
C TYR A 148 19.49 -12.04 1.88
N LEU A 149 18.37 -11.97 1.17
CA LEU A 149 17.60 -10.74 0.99
C LEU A 149 16.55 -10.52 2.08
N VAL A 150 16.27 -11.50 2.92
CA VAL A 150 15.30 -11.38 4.01
C VAL A 150 15.70 -10.24 4.94
N GLY A 151 14.73 -9.36 5.26
CA GLY A 151 14.97 -8.16 6.06
C GLY A 151 15.54 -6.97 5.27
N TRP A 152 15.68 -7.08 3.94
CA TRP A 152 16.09 -5.98 3.09
C TRP A 152 15.04 -4.86 3.10
N GLY A 153 15.50 -3.61 2.92
CA GLY A 153 14.64 -2.42 2.83
C GLY A 153 14.90 -1.40 3.93
N GLN A 154 14.17 -0.30 3.85
CA GLN A 154 14.21 0.81 4.83
C GLN A 154 13.01 0.72 5.76
N SER A 155 13.22 0.98 7.05
CA SER A 155 12.10 1.07 7.99
C SER A 155 11.22 2.28 7.69
N THR A 156 9.93 2.19 8.06
CA THR A 156 8.97 3.29 7.92
C THR A 156 9.49 4.59 8.56
N ALA A 157 10.09 4.51 9.75
CA ALA A 157 10.66 5.68 10.43
C ALA A 157 11.81 6.31 9.63
N LEU A 158 12.71 5.49 9.06
CA LEU A 158 13.81 6.00 8.23
C LEU A 158 13.30 6.68 6.96
N CYS A 159 12.32 6.08 6.27
CA CYS A 159 11.70 6.68 5.09
C CYS A 159 11.07 8.05 5.40
N LEU A 160 10.37 8.17 6.54
CA LEU A 160 9.78 9.44 6.98
C LEU A 160 10.87 10.49 7.27
N LEU A 161 11.92 10.12 7.99
CA LEU A 161 13.05 11.02 8.26
C LEU A 161 13.73 11.48 6.96
N GLU A 162 13.93 10.58 6.01
CA GLU A 162 14.50 10.93 4.70
C GLU A 162 13.59 11.87 3.91
N SER A 163 12.26 11.71 3.99
CA SER A 163 11.32 12.60 3.32
C SER A 163 11.38 14.04 3.83
N LEU A 164 11.77 14.23 5.09
CA LEU A 164 11.96 15.54 5.72
C LEU A 164 13.40 16.07 5.57
N SER A 165 14.35 15.24 5.13
CA SER A 165 15.77 15.61 5.03
C SER A 165 16.03 16.54 3.84
N GLY A 166 17.22 17.21 3.83
CA GLY A 166 17.62 18.12 2.76
C GLY A 166 17.23 19.57 3.03
N SER A 167 17.35 20.44 2.02
CA SER A 167 17.04 21.88 2.14
C SER A 167 15.54 22.13 2.29
N GLU A 168 14.72 21.27 1.72
CA GLU A 168 13.25 21.32 1.79
C GLU A 168 12.69 19.90 1.91
N PRO A 169 11.55 19.70 2.61
CA PRO A 169 10.81 18.44 2.59
C PRO A 169 10.38 18.04 1.17
N VAL A 170 10.06 16.77 0.95
CA VAL A 170 9.46 16.33 -0.32
C VAL A 170 8.12 17.05 -0.53
N SER A 171 7.79 17.33 -1.79
CA SER A 171 6.60 18.11 -2.15
C SER A 171 5.27 17.34 -2.02
N LEU A 172 5.31 16.01 -1.91
CA LEU A 172 4.13 15.16 -1.79
C LEU A 172 3.72 14.93 -0.33
N PRO A 173 2.43 14.86 -0.03
CA PRO A 173 1.95 14.26 1.21
C PRO A 173 2.46 12.82 1.35
N VAL A 174 2.99 12.48 2.52
CA VAL A 174 3.55 11.17 2.82
C VAL A 174 2.67 10.45 3.83
N LEU A 175 2.16 9.30 3.46
CA LEU A 175 1.50 8.36 4.35
C LEU A 175 2.54 7.38 4.90
N ALA A 176 2.26 6.82 6.05
CA ALA A 176 3.09 5.82 6.70
C ALA A 176 2.33 4.52 6.93
N SER A 177 2.80 3.44 6.37
CA SER A 177 2.42 2.09 6.76
C SER A 177 3.67 1.21 6.88
N GLY A 178 3.49 -0.07 7.25
CA GLY A 178 4.60 -0.97 7.52
C GLY A 178 5.04 -0.96 8.99
N GLY A 179 4.74 -2.04 9.70
CA GLY A 179 5.14 -2.24 11.08
C GLY A 179 4.29 -1.55 12.15
N VAL A 180 3.20 -0.89 11.79
CA VAL A 180 2.27 -0.25 12.73
C VAL A 180 1.46 -1.31 13.47
N ARG A 181 1.52 -1.31 14.82
CA ARG A 181 0.95 -2.38 15.68
C ARG A 181 0.11 -1.86 16.84
N ASN A 182 0.20 -0.58 17.14
CA ASN A 182 -0.46 0.04 18.28
C ASN A 182 -0.59 1.56 18.08
N PRO A 183 -1.38 2.28 18.92
CA PRO A 183 -1.55 3.73 18.80
C PRO A 183 -0.26 4.53 18.92
N LEU A 184 0.71 4.07 19.70
CA LEU A 184 2.00 4.76 19.84
C LEU A 184 2.78 4.78 18.51
N ASP A 185 2.71 3.71 17.73
CA ASP A 185 3.32 3.67 16.38
C ASP A 185 2.62 4.66 15.43
N VAL A 186 1.30 4.84 15.58
CA VAL A 186 0.53 5.86 14.85
C VAL A 186 1.03 7.26 15.22
N VAL A 187 1.06 7.58 16.50
CA VAL A 187 1.51 8.91 16.99
C VAL A 187 2.95 9.20 16.57
N ARG A 188 3.85 8.22 16.66
CA ARG A 188 5.23 8.36 16.20
C ARG A 188 5.34 8.66 14.71
N SER A 189 4.54 7.97 13.90
CA SER A 189 4.53 8.21 12.44
C SER A 189 4.01 9.60 12.10
N LEU A 190 2.94 10.06 12.76
CA LEU A 190 2.42 11.42 12.61
C LEU A 190 3.45 12.48 13.08
N ALA A 191 4.11 12.24 14.21
CA ALA A 191 5.16 13.13 14.73
C ALA A 191 6.39 13.22 13.79
N LEU A 192 6.64 12.17 13.01
CA LEU A 192 7.64 12.14 11.95
C LEU A 192 7.15 12.72 10.61
N GLY A 193 6.01 13.40 10.59
CA GLY A 193 5.50 14.14 9.43
C GLY A 193 4.58 13.35 8.50
N ALA A 194 4.18 12.15 8.84
CA ALA A 194 3.15 11.45 8.05
C ALA A 194 1.81 12.19 8.14
N CYS A 195 1.10 12.32 7.01
CA CYS A 195 -0.22 12.95 6.98
C CYS A 195 -1.36 11.95 7.32
N ALA A 196 -1.09 10.66 7.18
CA ALA A 196 -1.98 9.57 7.58
C ALA A 196 -1.18 8.29 7.86
N VAL A 197 -1.77 7.36 8.60
CA VAL A 197 -1.10 6.11 9.00
C VAL A 197 -1.97 4.91 8.68
N GLY A 198 -1.38 3.89 8.05
CA GLY A 198 -2.03 2.62 7.69
C GLY A 198 -1.53 1.45 8.54
N ALA A 199 -2.45 0.60 8.96
CA ALA A 199 -2.15 -0.67 9.61
C ALA A 199 -2.78 -1.83 8.83
N SER A 200 -2.07 -2.95 8.68
CA SER A 200 -2.57 -4.12 7.95
C SER A 200 -2.33 -5.43 8.68
N GLY A 201 -1.10 -5.87 8.85
CA GLY A 201 -0.79 -7.16 9.44
C GLY A 201 -1.27 -7.33 10.89
N HIS A 202 -1.29 -6.25 11.67
CA HIS A 202 -1.88 -6.26 13.01
C HIS A 202 -3.40 -6.46 12.95
N ILE A 203 -4.08 -5.66 12.12
CA ILE A 203 -5.52 -5.73 11.89
C ILE A 203 -5.96 -7.14 11.47
N LEU A 204 -5.25 -7.74 10.51
CA LEU A 204 -5.54 -9.11 10.08
C LEU A 204 -5.36 -10.13 11.21
N ARG A 205 -4.30 -10.00 12.01
CA ARG A 205 -4.07 -10.91 13.16
C ARG A 205 -5.14 -10.80 14.21
N THR A 206 -5.54 -9.59 14.60
CA THR A 206 -6.63 -9.36 15.57
C THR A 206 -7.93 -9.94 15.02
N LEU A 207 -8.28 -9.65 13.76
CA LEU A 207 -9.50 -10.17 13.13
C LEU A 207 -9.55 -11.71 13.15
N VAL A 208 -8.44 -12.37 12.80
CA VAL A 208 -8.38 -13.84 12.71
C VAL A 208 -8.39 -14.49 14.10
N LYS A 209 -7.75 -13.88 15.09
CA LYS A 209 -7.60 -14.47 16.43
C LYS A 209 -8.75 -14.13 17.36
N GLU A 210 -9.27 -12.91 17.29
CA GLU A 210 -10.16 -12.34 18.29
C GLU A 210 -11.54 -11.97 17.73
N GLY A 211 -11.66 -11.95 16.39
CA GLY A 211 -12.92 -11.69 15.71
C GLY A 211 -13.19 -10.21 15.40
N PRO A 212 -14.28 -9.92 14.68
CA PRO A 212 -14.59 -8.58 14.19
C PRO A 212 -14.97 -7.60 15.30
N GLU A 213 -15.64 -8.06 16.34
CA GLU A 213 -16.07 -7.22 17.46
C GLU A 213 -14.88 -6.67 18.25
N ALA A 214 -13.90 -7.54 18.54
CA ALA A 214 -12.66 -7.13 19.22
C ALA A 214 -11.86 -6.15 18.38
N LEU A 215 -11.74 -6.40 17.07
CA LEU A 215 -11.10 -5.47 16.15
C LEU A 215 -11.80 -4.12 16.10
N CYS A 216 -13.12 -4.11 16.06
CA CYS A 216 -13.89 -2.86 16.06
C CYS A 216 -13.64 -2.04 17.33
N GLN A 217 -13.65 -2.69 18.50
CA GLN A 217 -13.33 -2.06 19.77
C GLN A 217 -11.90 -1.53 19.81
N GLU A 218 -10.95 -2.29 19.32
CA GLU A 218 -9.55 -1.87 19.24
C GLU A 218 -9.39 -0.62 18.37
N LEU A 219 -10.00 -0.60 17.17
CA LEU A 219 -9.93 0.55 16.27
C LEU A 219 -10.58 1.81 16.86
N HIS A 220 -11.64 1.67 17.63
CA HIS A 220 -12.22 2.80 18.39
C HIS A 220 -11.21 3.35 19.39
N THR A 221 -10.56 2.48 20.18
CA THR A 221 -9.53 2.88 21.14
C THR A 221 -8.34 3.58 20.46
N TRP A 222 -7.99 3.19 19.22
CA TRP A 222 -6.90 3.84 18.47
C TRP A 222 -7.28 5.25 17.99
N SER A 223 -8.56 5.56 17.87
CA SER A 223 -9.05 6.86 17.39
C SER A 223 -9.28 7.88 18.52
N GLU A 224 -9.28 7.44 19.76
CA GLU A 224 -9.34 8.30 20.97
C GLU A 224 -7.96 8.87 21.34
#